data_02616bdd1b727a3f56be8cc62ded11f1
#
_entry.id   02616bdd1b727a3f56be8cc62ded11f1
#
_cell.length_a   1.000
_cell.length_b   1.000
_cell.length_c   1.000
_cell.angle_alpha   90.00
_cell.angle_beta   90.00
_cell.angle_gamma   90.00
#
_symmetry.space_group_name_H-M   'P 1'
#
loop_
_entity.id
_entity.type
_entity.pdbx_description
1 polymer ?
#
loop_
_entity_poly.entity_id
_entity_poly.type
_entity_poly.pdbx_seq_one_letter_code
_entity_poly.pdbx_strand_id
1 'polypeptide(L)'
;TTSIDQQKLWQDEWPDEWLGTQIIIFEFDNQIIAYGDITGEETALSLTVNAAENNQIKIEMSNTPMGKYIHSFNDQQGDGWVYFVDGSEAIVSAEFARISSDSIVHWKMV
;
A
#
# COMPACT_ATOMS: atom_id res chain seq x y z
N THR A 1 19.81 -2.95 4.70
CA THR A 1 18.65 -3.78 4.40
C THR A 1 17.66 -3.03 3.55
N THR A 2 17.17 -3.65 2.53
CA THR A 2 16.22 -3.02 1.64
C THR A 2 14.81 -3.45 2.00
N SER A 3 13.82 -2.68 1.56
CA SER A 3 12.43 -3.06 1.73
C SER A 3 12.09 -4.35 1.00
N ILE A 4 12.81 -4.68 -0.08
CA ILE A 4 12.59 -5.91 -0.82
C ILE A 4 12.89 -7.13 0.04
N ASP A 5 14.01 -7.12 0.77
CA ASP A 5 14.37 -8.23 1.65
C ASP A 5 13.36 -8.38 2.79
N GLN A 6 12.91 -7.27 3.37
CA GLN A 6 11.92 -7.27 4.43
C GLN A 6 10.58 -7.79 3.90
N GLN A 7 10.18 -7.37 2.71
CA GLN A 7 8.96 -7.84 2.09
C GLN A 7 9.00 -9.35 1.85
N LYS A 8 10.15 -9.86 1.40
CA LYS A 8 10.33 -11.29 1.16
C LYS A 8 10.22 -12.09 2.45
N LEU A 9 10.83 -11.59 3.54
CA LEU A 9 10.72 -12.24 4.85
C LEU A 9 9.28 -12.28 5.32
N TRP A 10 8.55 -11.20 5.10
CA TRP A 10 7.16 -11.13 5.48
C TRP A 10 6.30 -12.12 4.71
N GLN A 11 6.58 -12.32 3.43
CA GLN A 11 5.85 -13.29 2.62
C GLN A 11 5.94 -14.69 3.20
N ASP A 12 7.09 -15.05 3.75
CA ASP A 12 7.28 -16.36 4.36
C ASP A 12 6.49 -16.53 5.65
N GLU A 13 6.14 -15.41 6.33
CA GLU A 13 5.45 -15.42 7.59
C GLU A 13 3.95 -15.11 7.48
N TRP A 14 3.47 -14.80 6.28
CA TRP A 14 2.08 -14.42 6.10
C TRP A 14 1.14 -15.62 6.31
N PRO A 15 -0.07 -15.35 6.87
CA PRO A 15 -1.07 -16.42 7.03
C PRO A 15 -1.45 -17.03 5.68
N ASP A 16 -1.80 -18.31 5.70
CA ASP A 16 -2.19 -19.02 4.48
C ASP A 16 -3.44 -18.41 3.83
N GLU A 17 -4.35 -17.84 4.62
CA GLU A 17 -5.56 -17.21 4.09
C GLU A 17 -5.26 -15.95 3.27
N TRP A 18 -4.04 -15.42 3.32
CA TRP A 18 -3.65 -14.30 2.48
C TRP A 18 -3.27 -14.73 1.06
N LEU A 19 -3.04 -16.01 0.84
CA LEU A 19 -2.67 -16.50 -0.50
C LEU A 19 -3.80 -16.26 -1.49
N GLY A 20 -3.47 -15.64 -2.63
CA GLY A 20 -4.44 -15.33 -3.66
C GLY A 20 -5.34 -14.15 -3.35
N THR A 21 -5.10 -13.45 -2.25
CA THR A 21 -5.84 -12.24 -1.88
C THR A 21 -5.00 -11.00 -2.14
N GLN A 22 -5.64 -9.83 -2.03
CA GLN A 22 -4.94 -8.56 -2.15
C GLN A 22 -4.28 -8.23 -0.81
N ILE A 23 -3.06 -7.71 -0.89
CA ILE A 23 -2.26 -7.41 0.28
C ILE A 23 -1.72 -5.99 0.13
N ILE A 24 -1.68 -5.25 1.24
CA ILE A 24 -1.11 -3.92 1.26
C ILE A 24 -0.08 -3.83 2.38
N ILE A 25 1.04 -3.18 2.08
CA ILE A 25 2.14 -2.99 3.02
C ILE A 25 2.35 -1.49 3.18
N PHE A 26 2.45 -1.05 4.43
CA PHE A 26 2.81 0.34 4.77
C PHE A 26 4.19 0.32 5.43
N GLU A 27 5.16 0.93 4.78
CA GLU A 27 6.51 1.04 5.33
C GLU A 27 6.67 2.42 5.95
N PHE A 28 6.42 2.50 7.26
CA PHE A 28 6.61 3.71 8.03
C PHE A 28 8.09 3.86 8.42
N ASP A 29 8.41 5.01 9.00
CA ASP A 29 9.79 5.33 9.39
C ASP A 29 10.38 4.31 10.35
N ASN A 30 9.58 3.79 11.29
CA ASN A 30 10.06 2.91 12.36
C ASN A 30 9.41 1.54 12.38
N GLN A 31 8.53 1.23 11.44
CA GLN A 31 7.88 -0.08 11.41
C GLN A 31 7.30 -0.37 10.03
N ILE A 32 7.09 -1.63 9.75
CA ILE A 32 6.45 -2.09 8.52
C ILE A 32 5.21 -2.89 8.92
N ILE A 33 4.07 -2.53 8.36
CA ILE A 33 2.80 -3.18 8.69
C ILE A 33 2.18 -3.71 7.39
N ALA A 34 1.71 -4.95 7.40
CA ALA A 34 1.01 -5.54 6.27
C ALA A 34 -0.39 -5.98 6.65
N TYR A 35 -1.32 -5.84 5.71
CA TYR A 35 -2.69 -6.32 5.85
C TYR A 35 -3.05 -7.13 4.62
N GLY A 36 -3.63 -8.29 4.80
CA GLY A 36 -4.03 -9.17 3.69
C GLY A 36 -5.47 -9.63 3.82
N ASP A 37 -5.81 -10.69 3.09
CA ASP A 37 -7.16 -11.24 3.05
C ASP A 37 -8.18 -10.20 2.59
N ILE A 38 -7.77 -9.34 1.66
CA ILE A 38 -8.61 -8.30 1.07
C ILE A 38 -8.97 -8.75 -0.35
N THR A 39 -10.23 -8.61 -0.72
CA THR A 39 -10.70 -9.04 -2.04
C THR A 39 -11.60 -7.98 -2.64
N GLY A 40 -11.65 -7.96 -3.97
CA GLY A 40 -12.62 -7.14 -4.69
C GLY A 40 -12.23 -5.70 -4.95
N GLU A 41 -11.03 -5.28 -4.55
CA GLU A 41 -10.60 -3.91 -4.83
C GLU A 41 -10.06 -3.81 -6.26
N GLU A 42 -10.39 -2.73 -6.94
CA GLU A 42 -10.05 -2.57 -8.36
C GLU A 42 -8.83 -1.69 -8.59
N THR A 43 -8.51 -0.80 -7.66
CA THR A 43 -7.37 0.11 -7.80
C THR A 43 -6.52 0.10 -6.55
N ALA A 44 -5.28 0.58 -6.69
CA ALA A 44 -4.39 0.70 -5.55
C ALA A 44 -4.98 1.63 -4.50
N LEU A 45 -5.66 2.71 -4.91
CA LEU A 45 -6.28 3.63 -3.97
C LEU A 45 -7.41 2.97 -3.19
N SER A 46 -8.30 2.23 -3.86
CA SER A 46 -9.41 1.59 -3.18
C SER A 46 -8.93 0.54 -2.18
N LEU A 47 -7.89 -0.21 -2.52
CA LEU A 47 -7.28 -1.15 -1.59
C LEU A 47 -6.69 -0.42 -0.39
N THR A 48 -6.00 0.69 -0.63
CA THR A 48 -5.38 1.49 0.43
C THR A 48 -6.42 2.05 1.39
N VAL A 49 -7.50 2.62 0.86
CA VAL A 49 -8.57 3.20 1.67
C VAL A 49 -9.28 2.11 2.49
N ASN A 50 -9.56 0.97 1.87
CA ASN A 50 -10.18 -0.16 2.57
C ASN A 50 -9.34 -0.59 3.78
N ALA A 51 -8.06 -0.84 3.56
CA ALA A 51 -7.16 -1.27 4.64
C ALA A 51 -7.03 -0.21 5.72
N ALA A 52 -6.93 1.06 5.32
CA ALA A 52 -6.78 2.16 6.27
C ALA A 52 -8.02 2.30 7.16
N GLU A 53 -9.21 2.27 6.55
CA GLU A 53 -10.45 2.38 7.32
C GLU A 53 -10.64 1.22 8.29
N ASN A 54 -10.32 0.00 7.86
CA ASN A 54 -10.50 -1.18 8.69
C ASN A 54 -9.45 -1.29 9.80
N ASN A 55 -8.34 -0.58 9.69
CA ASN A 55 -7.24 -0.67 10.64
C ASN A 55 -6.90 0.66 11.29
N GLN A 56 -7.78 1.66 11.12
CA GLN A 56 -7.69 2.96 11.81
C GLN A 56 -6.40 3.72 11.45
N ILE A 57 -5.98 3.61 10.19
CA ILE A 57 -4.87 4.39 9.66
C ILE A 57 -5.44 5.67 9.07
N LYS A 58 -4.93 6.81 9.52
CA LYS A 58 -5.37 8.11 9.02
C LYS A 58 -4.69 8.41 7.69
N ILE A 59 -5.47 8.73 6.67
CA ILE A 59 -4.95 9.10 5.35
C ILE A 59 -5.22 10.59 5.13
N GLU A 60 -4.22 11.31 4.66
CA GLU A 60 -4.38 12.68 4.18
C GLU A 60 -4.09 12.74 2.69
N MET A 61 -5.05 13.21 1.92
CA MET A 61 -4.96 13.27 0.46
C MET A 61 -5.28 14.65 -0.05
N SER A 62 -4.72 14.97 -1.21
CA SER A 62 -5.06 16.20 -1.95
C SER A 62 -5.57 15.83 -3.33
N ASN A 63 -6.50 16.62 -3.84
CA ASN A 63 -6.94 16.51 -5.23
C ASN A 63 -5.99 17.32 -6.10
N THR A 64 -5.44 16.70 -7.13
CA THR A 64 -4.56 17.37 -8.08
C THR A 64 -5.07 17.15 -9.49
N PRO A 65 -4.60 17.94 -10.48
CA PRO A 65 -4.97 17.68 -11.88
C PRO A 65 -4.55 16.30 -12.36
N MET A 66 -3.59 15.65 -11.67
CA MET A 66 -3.12 14.32 -12.01
C MET A 66 -3.84 13.21 -11.24
N GLY A 67 -4.88 13.55 -10.47
CA GLY A 67 -5.63 12.63 -9.66
C GLY A 67 -5.41 12.85 -8.16
N LYS A 68 -5.90 11.95 -7.35
CA LYS A 68 -5.73 12.05 -5.90
C LYS A 68 -4.31 11.66 -5.50
N TYR A 69 -3.72 12.43 -4.63
CA TYR A 69 -2.36 12.22 -4.15
C TYR A 69 -2.35 12.06 -2.64
N ILE A 70 -1.84 10.93 -2.15
CA ILE A 70 -1.72 10.67 -0.72
C ILE A 70 -0.38 11.24 -0.26
N HIS A 71 -0.41 12.15 0.71
CA HIS A 71 0.81 12.77 1.22
C HIS A 71 1.13 12.42 2.66
N SER A 72 0.24 11.71 3.36
CA SER A 72 0.48 11.34 4.75
C SER A 72 -0.33 10.11 5.15
N PHE A 73 0.30 9.23 5.93
CA PHE A 73 -0.36 8.14 6.65
C PHE A 73 0.00 8.31 8.13
N ASN A 74 -1.02 8.38 9.00
CA ASN A 74 -0.84 8.55 10.46
C ASN A 74 0.06 9.74 10.80
N ASP A 75 -0.10 10.84 10.07
CA ASP A 75 0.66 12.08 10.24
C ASP A 75 2.15 11.95 9.89
N GLN A 76 2.57 10.86 9.26
CA GLN A 76 3.94 10.69 8.78
C GLN A 76 3.99 11.08 7.30
N GLN A 77 4.68 12.17 7.01
CA GLN A 77 4.77 12.72 5.66
C GLN A 77 6.11 12.45 4.99
N GLY A 78 7.22 12.54 5.73
CA GLY A 78 8.55 12.48 5.15
C GLY A 78 8.70 13.51 4.04
N ASP A 79 9.41 13.15 2.98
CA ASP A 79 9.48 13.95 1.75
C ASP A 79 8.40 13.54 0.75
N GLY A 80 7.51 12.63 1.16
CA GLY A 80 6.41 12.14 0.35
C GLY A 80 6.28 10.64 0.44
N TRP A 81 5.25 10.11 -0.21
CA TRP A 81 4.99 8.68 -0.25
C TRP A 81 4.96 8.21 -1.70
N VAL A 82 5.62 7.10 -1.97
CA VAL A 82 5.56 6.40 -3.24
C VAL A 82 4.96 5.03 -3.02
N TYR A 83 4.44 4.40 -4.08
CA TYR A 83 3.88 3.07 -3.94
C TYR A 83 4.34 2.16 -5.07
N PHE A 84 4.34 0.88 -4.79
CA PHE A 84 4.73 -0.15 -5.73
C PHE A 84 3.57 -1.13 -5.88
N VAL A 85 3.34 -1.58 -7.10
CA VAL A 85 2.35 -2.63 -7.38
C VAL A 85 3.11 -3.85 -7.88
N ASP A 86 3.00 -4.93 -7.14
CA ASP A 86 3.68 -6.21 -7.46
C ASP A 86 5.18 -6.01 -7.70
N GLY A 87 5.80 -5.14 -6.91
CA GLY A 87 7.23 -4.89 -6.96
C GLY A 87 7.69 -3.82 -7.92
N SER A 88 6.78 -3.22 -8.69
CA SER A 88 7.13 -2.17 -9.65
C SER A 88 6.64 -0.82 -9.16
N GLU A 89 7.52 0.17 -9.14
CA GLU A 89 7.15 1.51 -8.71
C GLU A 89 6.14 2.11 -9.67
N ALA A 90 5.04 2.62 -9.13
CA ALA A 90 3.99 3.25 -9.92
C ALA A 90 4.29 4.73 -10.11
N ILE A 91 3.98 5.23 -11.31
CA ILE A 91 4.22 6.63 -11.67
C ILE A 91 2.92 7.41 -11.87
N VAL A 92 1.77 6.77 -11.59
CA VAL A 92 0.46 7.42 -11.71
C VAL A 92 -0.17 7.49 -10.33
N SER A 93 -1.22 8.31 -10.20
CA SER A 93 -2.01 8.33 -8.96
C SER A 93 -2.56 6.94 -8.67
N ALA A 94 -2.57 6.57 -7.39
CA ALA A 94 -3.15 5.30 -6.95
C ALA A 94 -4.61 5.14 -7.38
N GLU A 95 -5.29 6.27 -7.62
CA GLU A 95 -6.67 6.28 -8.11
C GLU A 95 -6.80 5.61 -9.47
N PHE A 96 -5.76 5.68 -10.29
CA PHE A 96 -5.77 5.15 -11.65
C PHE A 96 -5.01 3.84 -11.80
N ALA A 97 -4.35 3.36 -10.76
CA ALA A 97 -3.55 2.14 -10.82
C ALA A 97 -4.45 0.92 -10.62
N ARG A 98 -4.74 0.23 -11.70
CA ARG A 98 -5.54 -1.01 -11.65
C ARG A 98 -4.72 -2.14 -11.04
N ILE A 99 -5.38 -2.94 -10.20
CA ILE A 99 -4.74 -4.08 -9.57
C ILE A 99 -5.56 -5.34 -9.84
N SER A 100 -4.92 -6.50 -9.65
CA SER A 100 -5.57 -7.80 -9.84
C SER A 100 -5.97 -8.39 -8.48
N SER A 101 -6.59 -9.58 -8.52
CA SER A 101 -7.14 -10.22 -7.32
C SER A 101 -6.05 -10.67 -6.33
N ASP A 102 -4.81 -10.75 -6.78
CA ASP A 102 -3.69 -11.20 -5.94
C ASP A 102 -2.56 -10.18 -5.90
N SER A 103 -2.85 -8.92 -6.19
CA SER A 103 -1.84 -7.87 -6.20
C SER A 103 -1.36 -7.50 -4.80
N ILE A 104 -0.11 -7.09 -4.73
CA ILE A 104 0.51 -6.56 -3.51
C ILE A 104 0.85 -5.09 -3.76
N VAL A 105 0.30 -4.22 -2.93
CA VAL A 105 0.57 -2.78 -2.98
C VAL A 105 1.46 -2.44 -1.80
N HIS A 106 2.57 -1.78 -2.07
CA HIS A 106 3.55 -1.43 -1.03
C HIS A 106 3.76 0.09 -1.02
N TRP A 107 3.36 0.73 0.06
CA TRP A 107 3.56 2.16 0.27
C TRP A 107 4.85 2.38 1.05
N LYS A 108 5.69 3.27 0.55
CA LYS A 108 6.98 3.56 1.15
C LYS A 108 7.18 5.06 1.26
N MET A 109 7.65 5.52 2.42
CA MET A 109 7.96 6.93 2.64
C MET A 109 9.34 7.23 2.08
N VAL A 110 9.44 8.34 1.37
CA VAL A 110 10.68 8.77 0.75
C VAL A 110 11.50 9.62 1.72
#